data_c016f1707ebf24f49e8134ed14462dbb
#
_entry.id   c016f1707ebf24f49e8134ed14462dbb
#
_cell.length_a   1.000
_cell.length_b   1.000
_cell.length_c   1.000
_cell.angle_alpha   90.00
_cell.angle_beta   90.00
_cell.angle_gamma   90.00
#
_symmetry.space_group_name_H-M   'P 1'
#
loop_
_entity.id
_entity.type
_entity.pdbx_description
1 polymer ?
#
loop_
_entity_poly.entity_id
_entity_poly.type
_entity_poly.pdbx_seq_one_letter_code
_entity_poly.pdbx_strand_id
1 'polypeptide(L)'
;MWLTEKIAFPPYENTSREGIIALGGDLSVERLIFAYQNGIFPWFSKGDPIVWYCPKKRMVLFPDELTISKSMKKAIQKNQFQITENKAFEEVIRQCKMIRRKDEFGTWITDEMEQAYIHLHKVGVAKSIEVWHDNQLVGGLYGIEMNEIFCGESMFSSVSNASKVAFIHLVKSNKYALIDCQVYNKHLDSLGAREIDRKIFLELLEKYQ
;
A
#
# COMPACT_ATOMS: atom_id res chain seq x y z
N MET A 1 -3.54 0.90 -23.38
CA MET A 1 -4.75 1.69 -23.77
C MET A 1 -4.75 2.99 -22.96
N TRP A 2 -5.08 4.13 -23.60
CA TRP A 2 -5.26 5.40 -22.90
C TRP A 2 -6.68 5.49 -22.31
N LEU A 3 -6.78 5.91 -21.05
CA LEU A 3 -8.06 6.17 -20.40
C LEU A 3 -8.63 7.52 -20.84
N THR A 4 -9.96 7.59 -20.84
CA THR A 4 -10.75 8.81 -21.09
C THR A 4 -11.33 9.33 -19.77
N GLU A 5 -12.20 10.33 -19.83
CA GLU A 5 -12.93 10.83 -18.66
C GLU A 5 -13.87 9.76 -18.05
N LYS A 6 -14.30 8.77 -18.86
CA LYS A 6 -15.13 7.66 -18.36
C LYS A 6 -14.33 6.83 -17.34
N ILE A 7 -14.94 6.57 -16.18
CA ILE A 7 -14.38 5.69 -15.16
C ILE A 7 -14.58 4.24 -15.58
N ALA A 8 -13.59 3.70 -16.27
CA ALA A 8 -13.55 2.31 -16.75
C ALA A 8 -12.08 1.90 -17.01
N PHE A 9 -11.80 0.61 -16.86
CA PHE A 9 -10.52 0.01 -17.25
C PHE A 9 -10.73 -1.05 -18.34
N PRO A 10 -9.72 -1.31 -19.18
CA PRO A 10 -9.79 -2.39 -20.17
C PRO A 10 -9.82 -3.77 -19.48
N PRO A 11 -10.25 -4.81 -20.19
CA PRO A 11 -10.20 -6.18 -19.70
C PRO A 11 -8.77 -6.60 -19.30
N TYR A 12 -8.66 -7.50 -18.31
CA TYR A 12 -7.37 -7.95 -17.76
C TYR A 12 -6.49 -8.69 -18.78
N GLU A 13 -7.09 -9.24 -19.83
CA GLU A 13 -6.39 -9.89 -20.95
C GLU A 13 -5.47 -8.92 -21.69
N ASN A 14 -5.82 -7.63 -21.67
CA ASN A 14 -5.04 -6.55 -22.31
C ASN A 14 -3.84 -6.09 -21.46
N THR A 15 -3.63 -6.68 -20.28
CA THR A 15 -2.50 -6.33 -19.42
C THR A 15 -1.18 -6.72 -20.07
N SER A 16 -0.21 -5.80 -20.11
CA SER A 16 1.14 -6.08 -20.62
C SER A 16 1.85 -7.14 -19.79
N ARG A 17 3.01 -7.61 -20.29
CA ARG A 17 3.85 -8.59 -19.56
C ARG A 17 4.30 -8.03 -18.19
N GLU A 18 4.56 -6.73 -18.12
CA GLU A 18 5.00 -5.99 -16.93
C GLU A 18 3.87 -5.67 -15.97
N GLY A 19 2.61 -5.93 -16.37
CA GLY A 19 1.43 -5.70 -15.54
C GLY A 19 0.71 -4.38 -15.81
N ILE A 20 1.11 -3.62 -16.84
CA ILE A 20 0.44 -2.35 -17.21
C ILE A 20 -0.89 -2.68 -17.89
N ILE A 21 -1.98 -2.12 -17.36
CA ILE A 21 -3.34 -2.31 -17.91
C ILE A 21 -3.82 -1.06 -18.66
N ALA A 22 -3.44 0.15 -18.21
CA ALA A 22 -3.85 1.40 -18.83
C ALA A 22 -2.87 2.54 -18.57
N LEU A 23 -3.02 3.63 -19.33
CA LEU A 23 -2.27 4.88 -19.22
C LEU A 23 -3.24 6.07 -19.15
N GLY A 24 -2.81 7.18 -18.53
CA GLY A 24 -3.59 8.41 -18.45
C GLY A 24 -4.79 8.34 -17.53
N GLY A 25 -5.84 9.09 -17.84
CA GLY A 25 -6.96 9.33 -16.93
C GLY A 25 -6.60 10.39 -15.87
N ASP A 26 -7.15 10.25 -14.68
CA ASP A 26 -6.97 11.17 -13.55
C ASP A 26 -6.83 10.39 -12.23
N LEU A 27 -6.53 11.09 -11.13
CA LEU A 27 -6.46 10.54 -9.78
C LEU A 27 -7.68 10.96 -8.93
N SER A 28 -8.86 11.09 -9.56
CA SER A 28 -10.09 11.38 -8.84
C SER A 28 -10.40 10.28 -7.81
N VAL A 29 -11.09 10.66 -6.74
CA VAL A 29 -11.51 9.73 -5.67
C VAL A 29 -12.29 8.56 -6.26
N GLU A 30 -13.21 8.85 -7.19
CA GLU A 30 -14.07 7.86 -7.83
C GLU A 30 -13.26 6.87 -8.67
N ARG A 31 -12.29 7.35 -9.47
CA ARG A 31 -11.45 6.47 -10.29
C ARG A 31 -10.50 5.65 -9.44
N LEU A 32 -9.91 6.23 -8.38
CA LEU A 32 -9.04 5.49 -7.47
C LEU A 32 -9.81 4.38 -6.74
N ILE A 33 -10.98 4.68 -6.17
CA ILE A 33 -11.83 3.66 -5.53
C ILE A 33 -12.17 2.56 -6.53
N PHE A 34 -12.64 2.92 -7.73
CA PHE A 34 -12.97 1.94 -8.77
C PHE A 34 -11.75 1.10 -9.19
N ALA A 35 -10.57 1.69 -9.27
CA ALA A 35 -9.33 0.97 -9.56
C ALA A 35 -9.03 -0.08 -8.47
N TYR A 36 -9.01 0.31 -7.20
CA TYR A 36 -8.74 -0.62 -6.09
C TYR A 36 -9.79 -1.72 -5.99
N GLN A 37 -11.08 -1.41 -6.23
CA GLN A 37 -12.15 -2.40 -6.30
C GLN A 37 -11.94 -3.44 -7.42
N ASN A 38 -11.14 -3.12 -8.41
CA ASN A 38 -10.79 -4.00 -9.52
C ASN A 38 -9.33 -4.50 -9.46
N GLY A 39 -8.66 -4.41 -8.30
CA GLY A 39 -7.30 -4.87 -8.11
C GLY A 39 -6.25 -4.09 -8.91
N ILE A 40 -6.60 -2.88 -9.34
CA ILE A 40 -5.76 -2.00 -10.15
C ILE A 40 -5.22 -0.88 -9.25
N PHE A 41 -3.97 -0.49 -9.43
CA PHE A 41 -3.35 0.60 -8.68
C PHE A 41 -2.48 1.48 -9.59
N PRO A 42 -2.33 2.79 -9.29
CA PRO A 42 -1.45 3.68 -10.03
C PRO A 42 0.00 3.55 -9.54
N TRP A 43 0.95 3.53 -10.48
CA TRP A 43 2.37 3.59 -10.15
C TRP A 43 3.13 4.24 -11.32
N PHE A 44 3.66 5.44 -11.11
CA PHE A 44 4.33 6.23 -12.15
C PHE A 44 5.29 7.25 -11.50
N SER A 45 6.22 7.78 -12.29
CA SER A 45 7.19 8.79 -11.83
C SER A 45 6.80 10.18 -12.29
N LYS A 46 7.38 11.20 -11.68
CA LYS A 46 7.17 12.60 -12.08
C LYS A 46 7.55 12.81 -13.54
N GLY A 47 6.62 13.34 -14.32
CA GLY A 47 6.78 13.58 -15.76
C GLY A 47 6.27 12.46 -16.65
N ASP A 48 5.99 11.29 -16.09
CA ASP A 48 5.32 10.21 -16.81
C ASP A 48 3.79 10.42 -16.80
N PRO A 49 3.06 9.87 -17.78
CA PRO A 49 1.62 9.76 -17.66
C PRO A 49 1.26 8.86 -16.50
N ILE A 50 0.05 8.98 -15.95
CA ILE A 50 -0.45 8.03 -14.96
C ILE A 50 -0.43 6.63 -15.57
N VAL A 51 0.24 5.70 -14.91
CA VAL A 51 0.33 4.29 -15.33
C VAL A 51 -0.43 3.44 -14.31
N TRP A 52 -1.35 2.61 -14.81
CA TRP A 52 -2.19 1.73 -14.02
C TRP A 52 -1.72 0.29 -14.14
N TYR A 53 -1.59 -0.38 -13.01
CA TYR A 53 -1.05 -1.74 -12.94
C TYR A 53 -2.08 -2.74 -12.41
N CYS A 54 -2.05 -3.94 -12.99
CA CYS A 54 -2.70 -5.14 -12.50
C CYS A 54 -1.82 -6.36 -12.85
N PRO A 55 -0.73 -6.60 -12.11
CA PRO A 55 0.27 -7.61 -12.47
C PRO A 55 -0.29 -9.02 -12.42
N LYS A 56 0.29 -9.94 -13.21
CA LYS A 56 -0.10 -11.37 -13.26
C LYS A 56 0.17 -12.12 -11.96
N LYS A 57 1.17 -11.67 -11.20
CA LYS A 57 1.46 -12.14 -9.83
C LYS A 57 1.19 -10.99 -8.88
N ARG A 58 0.43 -11.27 -7.82
CA ARG A 58 0.11 -10.31 -6.77
C ARG A 58 0.73 -10.76 -5.48
N MET A 59 1.53 -9.91 -4.86
CA MET A 59 2.06 -10.19 -3.54
C MET A 59 1.02 -9.87 -2.48
N VAL A 60 0.74 -10.83 -1.60
CA VAL A 60 -0.25 -10.70 -0.53
C VAL A 60 0.26 -11.31 0.76
N LEU A 61 -0.30 -10.86 1.88
CA LEU A 61 -0.12 -11.52 3.18
C LEU A 61 -1.49 -11.90 3.75
N PHE A 62 -1.65 -13.19 4.06
CA PHE A 62 -2.75 -13.63 4.92
C PHE A 62 -2.34 -13.45 6.38
N PRO A 63 -3.19 -12.87 7.24
CA PRO A 63 -2.81 -12.53 8.63
C PRO A 63 -2.27 -13.71 9.45
N ASP A 64 -2.76 -14.91 9.22
CA ASP A 64 -2.32 -16.16 9.88
C ASP A 64 -0.94 -16.65 9.38
N GLU A 65 -0.49 -16.19 8.22
CA GLU A 65 0.85 -16.48 7.67
C GLU A 65 1.93 -15.50 8.17
N LEU A 66 1.57 -14.50 9.01
CA LEU A 66 2.51 -13.49 9.50
C LEU A 66 3.68 -14.11 10.28
N THR A 67 4.87 -13.89 9.76
CA THR A 67 6.12 -14.36 10.36
C THR A 67 6.83 -13.23 11.12
N ILE A 68 7.00 -13.39 12.43
CA ILE A 68 7.71 -12.43 13.28
C ILE A 68 8.98 -13.07 13.83
N SER A 69 10.15 -12.58 13.40
CA SER A 69 11.44 -13.09 13.87
C SER A 69 11.64 -12.94 15.37
N LYS A 70 12.51 -13.76 15.97
CA LYS A 70 12.85 -13.69 17.41
C LYS A 70 13.37 -12.29 17.80
N SER A 71 14.19 -11.67 16.95
CA SER A 71 14.71 -10.31 17.18
C SER A 71 13.59 -9.25 17.14
N MET A 72 12.63 -9.41 16.23
CA MET A 72 11.49 -8.50 16.13
C MET A 72 10.53 -8.64 17.32
N LYS A 73 10.29 -9.86 17.79
CA LYS A 73 9.52 -10.10 19.04
C LYS A 73 10.15 -9.38 20.24
N LYS A 74 11.49 -9.48 20.38
CA LYS A 74 12.23 -8.74 21.43
C LYS A 74 12.13 -7.22 21.27
N ALA A 75 12.18 -6.70 20.01
CA ALA A 75 12.05 -5.26 19.76
C ALA A 75 10.66 -4.74 20.15
N ILE A 76 9.60 -5.48 19.86
CA ILE A 76 8.22 -5.14 20.26
C ILE A 76 8.07 -5.17 21.78
N GLN A 77 8.63 -6.20 22.44
CA GLN A 77 8.55 -6.34 23.92
C GLN A 77 9.21 -5.19 24.69
N LYS A 78 10.17 -4.47 24.09
CA LYS A 78 10.77 -3.26 24.70
C LYS A 78 9.78 -2.13 24.90
N ASN A 79 8.63 -2.18 24.24
CA ASN A 79 7.52 -1.22 24.35
C ASN A 79 7.96 0.26 24.21
N GLN A 80 8.97 0.50 23.36
CA GLN A 80 9.55 1.84 23.16
C GLN A 80 8.78 2.69 22.16
N PHE A 81 7.83 2.11 21.44
CA PHE A 81 7.04 2.77 20.42
C PHE A 81 5.59 2.94 20.84
N GLN A 82 5.07 4.12 20.68
CA GLN A 82 3.63 4.38 20.73
C GLN A 82 3.07 4.25 19.31
N ILE A 83 1.89 3.65 19.16
CA ILE A 83 1.24 3.45 17.86
C ILE A 83 -0.09 4.21 17.87
N THR A 84 -0.37 4.90 16.78
CA THR A 84 -1.67 5.55 16.53
C THR A 84 -2.19 5.15 15.15
N GLU A 85 -3.48 5.36 14.92
CA GLU A 85 -4.13 5.14 13.62
C GLU A 85 -4.83 6.43 13.16
N ASN A 86 -4.58 6.84 11.93
CA ASN A 86 -5.25 7.99 11.29
C ASN A 86 -5.09 9.33 12.04
N LYS A 87 -4.00 9.52 12.78
CA LYS A 87 -3.74 10.76 13.53
C LYS A 87 -2.84 11.75 12.77
N ALA A 88 -1.99 11.23 11.89
CA ALA A 88 -1.02 12.03 11.15
C ALA A 88 -0.82 11.55 9.71
N PHE A 89 -1.92 11.25 8.99
CA PHE A 89 -1.89 10.70 7.63
C PHE A 89 -1.03 11.55 6.68
N GLU A 90 -1.24 12.88 6.67
CA GLU A 90 -0.50 13.78 5.80
C GLU A 90 1.01 13.76 6.08
N GLU A 91 1.40 13.61 7.35
CA GLU A 91 2.81 13.49 7.70
C GLU A 91 3.38 12.12 7.28
N VAL A 92 2.62 11.03 7.46
CA VAL A 92 3.03 9.69 7.02
C VAL A 92 3.30 9.64 5.52
N ILE A 93 2.38 10.12 4.69
CA ILE A 93 2.56 10.11 3.23
C ILE A 93 3.73 11.02 2.81
N ARG A 94 3.91 12.17 3.46
CA ARG A 94 5.05 13.08 3.22
C ARG A 94 6.38 12.40 3.56
N GLN A 95 6.48 11.69 4.69
CA GLN A 95 7.68 10.94 5.06
C GLN A 95 7.96 9.78 4.09
N CYS A 96 6.92 9.07 3.64
CA CYS A 96 7.04 8.03 2.60
C CYS A 96 7.56 8.59 1.27
N LYS A 97 7.17 9.82 0.92
CA LYS A 97 7.63 10.51 -0.29
C LYS A 97 9.09 10.95 -0.19
N MET A 98 9.53 11.40 0.98
CA MET A 98 10.89 11.92 1.19
C MET A 98 11.94 10.84 1.39
N ILE A 99 11.56 9.62 1.76
CA ILE A 99 12.54 8.56 2.07
C ILE A 99 13.28 8.14 0.80
N ARG A 100 14.63 8.20 0.87
CA ARG A 100 15.48 7.69 -0.22
C ARG A 100 15.56 6.17 -0.13
N ARG A 101 15.07 5.49 -1.16
CA ARG A 101 15.23 4.04 -1.31
C ARG A 101 16.52 3.75 -2.07
N LYS A 102 17.28 2.73 -1.62
CA LYS A 102 18.64 2.44 -2.13
C LYS A 102 18.72 2.17 -3.63
N ASP A 103 17.64 1.69 -4.23
CA ASP A 103 17.60 1.20 -5.61
C ASP A 103 16.66 2.02 -6.52
N GLU A 104 16.15 3.18 -6.06
CA GLU A 104 15.22 4.01 -6.83
C GLU A 104 15.79 5.42 -7.07
N PHE A 105 15.80 5.86 -8.32
CA PHE A 105 16.05 7.26 -8.70
C PHE A 105 14.80 8.11 -8.42
N GLY A 106 14.66 8.61 -7.19
CA GLY A 106 13.53 9.45 -6.78
C GLY A 106 12.42 8.69 -6.06
N THR A 107 11.28 9.34 -5.92
CA THR A 107 10.06 8.75 -5.35
C THR A 107 8.97 8.66 -6.42
N TRP A 108 8.20 7.58 -6.38
CA TRP A 108 7.01 7.43 -7.21
C TRP A 108 5.80 8.22 -6.65
N ILE A 109 5.88 8.69 -5.39
CA ILE A 109 4.83 9.51 -4.79
C ILE A 109 5.02 10.95 -5.28
N THR A 110 4.34 11.30 -6.36
CA THR A 110 4.32 12.67 -6.90
C THR A 110 3.48 13.61 -6.02
N ASP A 111 3.56 14.93 -6.26
CA ASP A 111 2.70 15.90 -5.55
C ASP A 111 1.22 15.62 -5.81
N GLU A 112 0.87 15.21 -7.04
CA GLU A 112 -0.50 14.87 -7.44
C GLU A 112 -0.99 13.61 -6.70
N MET A 113 -0.15 12.58 -6.58
CA MET A 113 -0.48 11.38 -5.81
C MET A 113 -0.65 11.70 -4.33
N GLU A 114 0.25 12.48 -3.74
CA GLU A 114 0.12 12.91 -2.33
C GLU A 114 -1.24 13.57 -2.09
N GLN A 115 -1.64 14.53 -2.92
CA GLN A 115 -2.94 15.20 -2.80
C GLN A 115 -4.13 14.25 -2.99
N ALA A 116 -4.05 13.36 -3.98
CA ALA A 116 -5.11 12.39 -4.25
C ALA A 116 -5.34 11.44 -3.06
N TYR A 117 -4.26 10.94 -2.44
CA TYR A 117 -4.38 10.06 -1.27
C TYR A 117 -4.79 10.81 0.01
N ILE A 118 -4.44 12.10 0.15
CA ILE A 118 -4.98 12.96 1.21
C ILE A 118 -6.51 13.12 1.02
N HIS A 119 -6.99 13.29 -0.20
CA HIS A 119 -8.44 13.32 -0.47
C HIS A 119 -9.12 11.98 -0.14
N LEU A 120 -8.53 10.85 -0.52
CA LEU A 120 -9.02 9.53 -0.14
C LEU A 120 -9.08 9.34 1.39
N HIS A 121 -8.10 9.90 2.12
CA HIS A 121 -8.12 9.88 3.58
C HIS A 121 -9.28 10.72 4.15
N LYS A 122 -9.53 11.92 3.61
CA LYS A 122 -10.63 12.79 4.04
C LYS A 122 -12.00 12.16 3.83
N VAL A 123 -12.18 11.33 2.80
CA VAL A 123 -13.42 10.57 2.58
C VAL A 123 -13.42 9.21 3.29
N GLY A 124 -12.40 8.93 4.11
CA GLY A 124 -12.35 7.77 4.98
C GLY A 124 -11.85 6.46 4.33
N VAL A 125 -11.35 6.50 3.10
CA VAL A 125 -10.88 5.33 2.34
C VAL A 125 -9.41 5.03 2.58
N ALA A 126 -8.55 6.06 2.56
CA ALA A 126 -7.14 5.87 2.89
C ALA A 126 -6.91 5.95 4.40
N LYS A 127 -6.06 5.07 4.91
CA LYS A 127 -5.74 4.92 6.33
C LYS A 127 -4.24 4.96 6.55
N SER A 128 -3.84 5.36 7.75
CA SER A 128 -2.43 5.32 8.17
C SER A 128 -2.26 4.67 9.54
N ILE A 129 -1.06 4.15 9.76
CA ILE A 129 -0.57 3.72 11.05
C ILE A 129 0.72 4.46 11.31
N GLU A 130 0.78 5.15 12.44
CA GLU A 130 1.90 5.95 12.88
C GLU A 130 2.65 5.24 14.01
N VAL A 131 3.97 5.33 13.97
CA VAL A 131 4.85 4.84 15.03
C VAL A 131 5.66 5.99 15.57
N TRP A 132 5.51 6.24 16.86
CA TRP A 132 6.12 7.35 17.58
C TRP A 132 7.16 6.86 18.57
N HIS A 133 8.25 7.61 18.72
CA HIS A 133 9.26 7.45 19.75
C HIS A 133 9.61 8.84 20.29
N ASP A 134 9.52 9.04 21.59
CA ASP A 134 9.73 10.34 22.25
C ASP A 134 8.93 11.49 21.58
N ASN A 135 7.65 11.25 21.31
CA ASN A 135 6.73 12.16 20.62
C ASN A 135 7.14 12.56 19.19
N GLN A 136 8.12 11.88 18.60
CA GLN A 136 8.52 12.07 17.21
C GLN A 136 7.97 10.94 16.34
N LEU A 137 7.45 11.28 15.17
CA LEU A 137 7.01 10.31 14.18
C LEU A 137 8.23 9.65 13.53
N VAL A 138 8.50 8.39 13.89
CA VAL A 138 9.72 7.66 13.49
C VAL A 138 9.47 6.54 12.50
N GLY A 139 8.23 6.23 12.20
CA GLY A 139 7.84 5.24 11.21
C GLY A 139 6.35 5.25 10.99
N GLY A 140 5.92 4.56 9.96
CA GLY A 140 4.51 4.43 9.64
C GLY A 140 4.30 3.80 8.28
N LEU A 141 3.04 3.57 7.97
CA LEU A 141 2.57 3.13 6.67
C LEU A 141 1.23 3.78 6.35
N TYR A 142 0.90 3.84 5.07
CA TYR A 142 -0.45 4.16 4.64
C TYR A 142 -0.91 3.20 3.55
N GLY A 143 -2.21 3.15 3.34
CA GLY A 143 -2.83 2.31 2.33
C GLY A 143 -4.32 2.58 2.21
N ILE A 144 -4.97 1.78 1.40
CA ILE A 144 -6.40 1.87 1.07
C ILE A 144 -7.15 0.74 1.77
N GLU A 145 -8.20 1.10 2.49
CA GLU A 145 -9.12 0.15 3.14
C GLU A 145 -10.28 -0.17 2.21
N MET A 146 -10.40 -1.43 1.84
CA MET A 146 -11.47 -1.97 1.01
C MET A 146 -12.15 -3.10 1.80
N ASN A 147 -13.07 -2.72 2.71
CA ASN A 147 -13.72 -3.63 3.66
C ASN A 147 -12.68 -4.49 4.43
N GLU A 148 -12.62 -5.80 4.18
CA GLU A 148 -11.69 -6.71 4.84
C GLU A 148 -10.33 -6.84 4.13
N ILE A 149 -10.02 -5.98 3.15
CA ILE A 149 -8.72 -5.93 2.47
C ILE A 149 -8.05 -4.59 2.75
N PHE A 150 -6.77 -4.64 3.10
CA PHE A 150 -5.91 -3.47 3.17
C PHE A 150 -4.89 -3.49 2.04
N CYS A 151 -4.98 -2.53 1.12
CA CYS A 151 -4.00 -2.35 0.05
C CYS A 151 -2.88 -1.44 0.55
N GLY A 152 -1.72 -2.01 0.89
CA GLY A 152 -0.56 -1.28 1.38
C GLY A 152 0.12 -0.48 0.26
N GLU A 153 0.26 0.83 0.43
CA GLU A 153 0.84 1.72 -0.56
C GLU A 153 2.33 1.96 -0.30
N SER A 154 2.64 2.45 0.87
CA SER A 154 4.02 2.76 1.22
C SER A 154 4.23 2.75 2.72
N MET A 155 5.50 2.58 3.11
CA MET A 155 5.93 2.69 4.50
C MET A 155 7.28 3.39 4.58
N PHE A 156 7.53 4.03 5.72
CA PHE A 156 8.81 4.65 6.04
C PHE A 156 9.32 4.26 7.42
N SER A 157 10.60 4.43 7.65
CA SER A 157 11.24 4.16 8.93
C SER A 157 12.49 5.03 9.08
N SER A 158 12.50 5.94 10.04
CA SER A 158 13.69 6.70 10.43
C SER A 158 14.45 6.05 11.59
N VAL A 159 13.77 5.16 12.33
CA VAL A 159 14.34 4.35 13.41
C VAL A 159 14.17 2.87 13.09
N SER A 160 15.19 2.08 13.39
CA SER A 160 15.18 0.64 13.10
C SER A 160 13.93 -0.05 13.62
N ASN A 161 13.31 -0.86 12.76
CA ASN A 161 12.09 -1.65 13.01
C ASN A 161 10.77 -0.86 13.09
N ALA A 162 10.75 0.46 13.04
CA ALA A 162 9.52 1.22 13.20
C ALA A 162 8.47 0.87 12.13
N SER A 163 8.83 0.77 10.84
CA SER A 163 7.90 0.34 9.78
C SER A 163 7.41 -1.10 9.95
N LYS A 164 8.27 -2.01 10.46
CA LYS A 164 7.85 -3.39 10.79
C LYS A 164 6.85 -3.41 11.93
N VAL A 165 7.02 -2.55 12.93
CA VAL A 165 6.07 -2.41 14.04
C VAL A 165 4.72 -1.94 13.51
N ALA A 166 4.69 -0.92 12.63
CA ALA A 166 3.45 -0.47 11.99
C ALA A 166 2.76 -1.60 11.23
N PHE A 167 3.51 -2.33 10.39
CA PHE A 167 2.97 -3.43 9.60
C PHE A 167 2.46 -4.60 10.45
N ILE A 168 3.20 -5.00 11.49
CA ILE A 168 2.78 -6.05 12.41
C ILE A 168 1.52 -5.63 13.18
N HIS A 169 1.41 -4.34 13.57
CA HIS A 169 0.21 -3.80 14.20
C HIS A 169 -0.99 -3.89 13.27
N LEU A 170 -0.84 -3.45 12.01
CA LEU A 170 -1.87 -3.57 10.98
C LEU A 170 -2.39 -5.01 10.86
N VAL A 171 -1.48 -5.96 10.64
CA VAL A 171 -1.86 -7.36 10.44
C VAL A 171 -2.54 -7.95 11.67
N LYS A 172 -2.05 -7.61 12.88
CA LYS A 172 -2.60 -8.10 14.16
C LYS A 172 -3.87 -7.38 14.62
N SER A 173 -4.34 -6.36 13.90
CA SER A 173 -5.58 -5.67 14.22
C SER A 173 -6.81 -6.57 14.09
N ASN A 174 -6.69 -7.69 13.38
CA ASN A 174 -7.77 -8.62 13.01
C ASN A 174 -8.92 -7.95 12.23
N LYS A 175 -8.65 -6.79 11.62
CA LYS A 175 -9.63 -6.05 10.80
C LYS A 175 -9.68 -6.59 9.37
N TYR A 176 -8.59 -7.19 8.88
CA TYR A 176 -8.42 -7.55 7.48
C TYR A 176 -8.22 -9.05 7.32
N ALA A 177 -8.90 -9.61 6.33
CA ALA A 177 -8.70 -10.99 5.89
C ALA A 177 -7.50 -11.13 4.95
N LEU A 178 -7.11 -10.02 4.28
CA LEU A 178 -6.02 -9.99 3.32
C LEU A 178 -5.30 -8.64 3.37
N ILE A 179 -3.97 -8.67 3.35
CA ILE A 179 -3.14 -7.49 3.09
C ILE A 179 -2.58 -7.61 1.67
N ASP A 180 -3.00 -6.72 0.80
CA ASP A 180 -2.46 -6.60 -0.55
C ASP A 180 -1.15 -5.81 -0.51
N CYS A 181 -0.06 -6.48 -0.88
CA CYS A 181 1.29 -5.93 -0.95
C CYS A 181 1.70 -5.58 -2.38
N GLN A 182 0.79 -5.71 -3.34
CA GLN A 182 0.91 -5.36 -4.77
C GLN A 182 1.99 -6.15 -5.52
N VAL A 183 3.25 -5.75 -5.45
CA VAL A 183 4.37 -6.38 -6.16
C VAL A 183 5.37 -6.98 -5.17
N TYR A 184 6.19 -7.93 -5.67
CA TYR A 184 7.19 -8.60 -4.84
C TYR A 184 8.08 -7.60 -4.12
N ASN A 185 8.24 -7.81 -2.83
CA ASN A 185 9.11 -7.03 -1.96
C ASN A 185 9.78 -7.95 -0.93
N LYS A 186 11.11 -8.04 -0.98
CA LYS A 186 11.92 -8.90 -0.11
C LYS A 186 11.67 -8.64 1.39
N HIS A 187 11.37 -7.40 1.76
CA HIS A 187 11.08 -7.05 3.14
C HIS A 187 9.76 -7.68 3.61
N LEU A 188 8.71 -7.59 2.81
CA LEU A 188 7.39 -8.17 3.10
C LEU A 188 7.41 -9.70 2.99
N ASP A 189 8.18 -10.26 2.04
CA ASP A 189 8.47 -11.70 1.95
C ASP A 189 9.03 -12.23 3.28
N SER A 190 9.98 -11.52 3.91
CA SER A 190 10.52 -11.88 5.22
C SER A 190 9.50 -11.84 6.37
N LEU A 191 8.34 -11.24 6.16
CA LEU A 191 7.22 -11.16 7.09
C LEU A 191 6.11 -12.17 6.78
N GLY A 192 6.30 -13.02 5.75
CA GLY A 192 5.36 -14.08 5.36
C GLY A 192 4.50 -13.75 4.13
N ALA A 193 4.65 -12.58 3.53
CA ALA A 193 3.95 -12.27 2.29
C ALA A 193 4.46 -13.15 1.14
N ARG A 194 3.57 -13.53 0.23
CA ARG A 194 3.88 -14.40 -0.92
C ARG A 194 3.12 -13.99 -2.17
N GLU A 195 3.59 -14.41 -3.31
CA GLU A 195 2.91 -14.17 -4.57
C GLU A 195 1.81 -15.21 -4.83
N ILE A 196 0.67 -14.72 -5.30
CA ILE A 196 -0.44 -15.53 -5.83
C ILE A 196 -0.76 -15.09 -7.25
N ASP A 197 -1.46 -15.91 -8.00
CA ASP A 197 -1.94 -15.53 -9.33
C ASP A 197 -3.02 -14.45 -9.24
N ARG A 198 -3.00 -13.49 -10.20
CA ARG A 198 -4.01 -12.43 -10.30
C ARG A 198 -5.44 -12.97 -10.25
N LYS A 199 -5.71 -14.11 -10.89
CA LYS A 199 -7.04 -14.72 -10.87
C LYS A 199 -7.49 -15.02 -9.43
N ILE A 200 -6.62 -15.66 -8.65
CA ILE A 200 -6.88 -15.98 -7.23
C ILE A 200 -7.06 -14.67 -6.42
N PHE A 201 -6.21 -13.68 -6.68
CA PHE A 201 -6.33 -12.38 -6.02
C PHE A 201 -7.68 -11.70 -6.29
N LEU A 202 -8.15 -11.71 -7.55
CA LEU A 202 -9.44 -11.10 -7.91
C LEU A 202 -10.63 -11.86 -7.30
N GLU A 203 -10.56 -13.19 -7.20
CA GLU A 203 -11.55 -14.01 -6.48
C GLU A 203 -11.61 -13.65 -4.98
N LEU A 204 -10.43 -13.42 -4.35
CA LEU A 204 -10.35 -12.97 -2.96
C LEU A 204 -10.87 -11.54 -2.79
N LEU A 205 -10.58 -10.67 -3.76
CA LEU A 205 -11.06 -9.28 -3.77
C LEU A 205 -12.59 -9.24 -3.84
N GLU A 206 -13.22 -10.02 -4.72
CA GLU A 206 -14.67 -10.15 -4.81
C GLU A 206 -15.29 -10.70 -3.52
N LYS A 207 -14.60 -11.61 -2.84
CA LYS A 207 -15.09 -12.24 -1.60
C LYS A 207 -15.05 -11.30 -0.39
N TYR A 208 -14.05 -10.41 -0.29
CA TYR A 208 -13.73 -9.66 0.92
C TYR A 208 -13.95 -8.14 0.80
N GLN A 209 -14.36 -7.63 -0.38
CA GLN A 209 -14.72 -6.20 -0.52
C GLN A 209 -16.21 -5.90 -0.35
#